data_3d9390b120953b8be73f98d16ebbb2c3
#
_entry.id   3d9390b120953b8be73f98d16ebbb2c3
#
_cell.length_a   1.000
_cell.length_b   1.000
_cell.length_c   1.000
_cell.angle_alpha   90.00
_cell.angle_beta   90.00
_cell.angle_gamma   90.00
#
_symmetry.space_group_name_H-M   'P 1'
#
loop_
_entity.id
_entity.type
_entity.pdbx_description
1 polymer ?
#
loop_
_entity_poly.entity_id
_entity_poly.type
_entity_poly.pdbx_seq_one_letter_code
_entity_poly.pdbx_strand_id
1 'polypeptide(L)'
;MKYDRRAIMKNAWTIRRESGCTMSAALKKAWTVAKEEKMEEIKIAEMTGSEKQVNWATDIIRLPYNNMMHQADHFTKLAQTEHAEVCRKAAKTYRDTYEKATTINSKMTSAAWIIDNRHVFHGAMEQAVRMAITGTSCKPYEIKVTC
;
A
#
# COMPACT_ATOMS: atom_id res chain seq x y z
N MET A 1 -16.74 -8.17 5.45
CA MET A 1 -15.66 -9.19 5.49
C MET A 1 -15.26 -9.45 6.92
N LYS A 2 -15.20 -10.72 7.35
CA LYS A 2 -14.89 -11.10 8.73
C LYS A 2 -13.37 -11.29 8.90
N TYR A 3 -12.81 -10.81 10.00
CA TYR A 3 -11.43 -11.11 10.38
C TYR A 3 -11.30 -12.59 10.76
N ASP A 4 -10.19 -13.22 10.40
CA ASP A 4 -9.86 -14.58 10.88
C ASP A 4 -9.43 -14.52 12.37
N ARG A 5 -10.41 -14.70 13.25
CA ARG A 5 -10.19 -14.66 14.70
C ARG A 5 -9.24 -15.75 15.18
N ARG A 6 -9.18 -16.91 14.47
CA ARG A 6 -8.29 -18.02 14.81
C ARG A 6 -6.84 -17.63 14.53
N ALA A 7 -6.56 -17.01 13.39
CA ALA A 7 -5.24 -16.51 13.04
C ALA A 7 -4.78 -15.42 14.02
N ILE A 8 -5.67 -14.47 14.37
CA ILE A 8 -5.38 -13.41 15.35
C ILE A 8 -5.04 -14.00 16.72
N MET A 9 -5.78 -14.97 17.19
CA MET A 9 -5.52 -15.62 18.46
C MET A 9 -4.19 -16.37 18.45
N LYS A 10 -3.89 -17.10 17.37
CA LYS A 10 -2.61 -17.79 17.20
C LYS A 10 -1.43 -16.81 17.22
N ASN A 11 -1.55 -15.69 16.53
CA ASN A 11 -0.55 -14.62 16.52
C ASN A 11 -0.37 -14.01 17.93
N ALA A 12 -1.47 -13.75 18.66
CA ALA A 12 -1.40 -13.25 20.03
C ALA A 12 -0.64 -14.20 20.97
N TRP A 13 -0.84 -15.51 20.85
CA TRP A 13 -0.08 -16.51 21.62
C TRP A 13 1.42 -16.50 21.29
N THR A 14 1.77 -16.31 20.01
CA THR A 14 3.18 -16.18 19.58
C THR A 14 3.80 -14.93 20.19
N ILE A 15 3.15 -13.78 20.05
CA ILE A 15 3.60 -12.50 20.62
C ILE A 15 3.79 -12.61 22.15
N ARG A 16 2.86 -13.25 22.86
CA ARG A 16 2.98 -13.45 24.30
C ARG A 16 4.20 -14.27 24.67
N ARG A 17 4.48 -15.34 23.93
CA ARG A 17 5.65 -16.22 24.19
C ARG A 17 6.96 -15.49 23.96
N GLU A 18 7.04 -14.68 22.91
CA GLU A 18 8.27 -13.97 22.52
C GLU A 18 8.54 -12.74 23.38
N SER A 19 7.49 -11.99 23.73
CA SER A 19 7.63 -10.70 24.45
C SER A 19 7.35 -10.80 25.95
N GLY A 20 6.89 -11.93 26.48
CA GLY A 20 6.53 -12.09 27.89
C GLY A 20 5.40 -11.18 28.37
N CYS A 21 4.71 -10.49 27.46
CA CYS A 21 3.67 -9.53 27.81
C CYS A 21 2.36 -10.23 28.23
N THR A 22 1.44 -9.47 28.85
CA THR A 22 0.12 -9.99 29.23
C THR A 22 -0.69 -10.38 27.98
N MET A 23 -1.61 -11.33 28.10
CA MET A 23 -2.47 -11.77 26.99
C MET A 23 -3.29 -10.63 26.40
N SER A 24 -3.74 -9.70 27.24
CA SER A 24 -4.46 -8.50 26.77
C SER A 24 -3.60 -7.62 25.88
N ALA A 25 -2.34 -7.39 26.24
CA ALA A 25 -1.39 -6.63 25.44
C ALA A 25 -1.03 -7.36 24.13
N ALA A 26 -0.83 -8.67 24.20
CA ALA A 26 -0.57 -9.50 23.03
C ALA A 26 -1.75 -9.50 22.05
N LEU A 27 -2.99 -9.60 22.56
CA LEU A 27 -4.20 -9.49 21.74
C LEU A 27 -4.34 -8.12 21.08
N LYS A 28 -4.08 -7.03 21.78
CA LYS A 28 -4.08 -5.69 21.20
C LYS A 28 -3.10 -5.60 20.04
N LYS A 29 -1.87 -6.07 20.22
CA LYS A 29 -0.84 -6.11 19.16
C LYS A 29 -1.29 -6.99 17.98
N ALA A 30 -1.81 -8.19 18.23
CA ALA A 30 -2.28 -9.10 17.20
C ALA A 30 -3.45 -8.51 16.40
N TRP A 31 -4.36 -7.78 17.04
CA TRP A 31 -5.43 -7.06 16.38
C TRP A 31 -4.92 -5.88 15.55
N THR A 32 -3.91 -5.15 16.03
CA THR A 32 -3.27 -4.07 15.25
C THR A 32 -2.65 -4.65 13.99
N VAL A 33 -1.86 -5.72 14.09
CA VAL A 33 -1.28 -6.43 12.95
C VAL A 33 -2.37 -6.92 12.00
N ALA A 34 -3.44 -7.56 12.48
CA ALA A 34 -4.52 -8.04 11.62
C ALA A 34 -5.32 -6.92 10.93
N LYS A 35 -5.38 -5.74 11.52
CA LYS A 35 -5.96 -4.55 10.89
C LYS A 35 -5.01 -3.96 9.84
N GLU A 36 -3.71 -3.99 10.09
CA GLU A 36 -2.67 -3.54 9.18
C GLU A 36 -2.49 -4.51 8.02
N GLU A 37 -2.56 -5.82 8.24
CA GLU A 37 -2.57 -6.86 7.19
C GLU A 37 -3.79 -6.77 6.27
N LYS A 38 -4.89 -6.20 6.75
CA LYS A 38 -6.04 -5.77 5.95
C LYS A 38 -5.86 -4.37 5.38
N MET A 39 -4.65 -3.97 5.05
CA MET A 39 -4.50 -2.82 4.16
C MET A 39 -5.29 -3.12 2.89
N GLU A 40 -6.38 -2.38 2.73
CA GLU A 40 -7.29 -2.55 1.61
C GLU A 40 -6.48 -2.51 0.32
N GLU A 41 -6.66 -3.55 -0.50
CA GLU A 41 -6.08 -3.63 -1.83
C GLU A 41 -6.38 -2.32 -2.58
N ILE A 42 -5.41 -1.80 -3.33
CA ILE A 42 -5.61 -0.58 -4.11
C ILE A 42 -6.84 -0.73 -5.01
N LYS A 43 -7.81 0.15 -4.84
CA LYS A 43 -9.04 0.17 -5.64
C LYS A 43 -8.72 0.80 -6.99
N ILE A 44 -8.70 -0.02 -8.02
CA ILE A 44 -8.47 0.46 -9.38
C ILE A 44 -9.81 0.89 -9.98
N ALA A 45 -9.85 2.13 -10.48
CA ALA A 45 -11.01 2.67 -11.16
C ALA A 45 -11.28 1.87 -12.44
N GLU A 46 -12.54 1.78 -12.84
CA GLU A 46 -12.91 1.19 -14.13
C GLU A 46 -12.25 1.96 -15.26
N MET A 47 -11.53 1.24 -16.13
CA MET A 47 -10.72 1.84 -17.19
C MET A 47 -11.31 1.59 -18.57
N THR A 48 -11.17 2.60 -19.44
CA THR A 48 -11.48 2.50 -20.88
C THR A 48 -10.25 2.06 -21.65
N GLY A 49 -10.42 1.09 -22.56
CA GLY A 49 -9.34 0.55 -23.39
C GLY A 49 -9.63 -0.88 -23.83
N SER A 50 -8.74 -1.47 -24.64
CA SER A 50 -8.81 -2.90 -24.92
C SER A 50 -8.45 -3.71 -23.65
N GLU A 51 -8.93 -4.94 -23.56
CA GLU A 51 -8.63 -5.82 -22.42
C GLU A 51 -7.14 -5.92 -22.09
N LYS A 52 -6.29 -6.04 -23.13
CA LYS A 52 -4.84 -6.08 -22.98
C LYS A 52 -4.27 -4.77 -22.42
N GLN A 53 -4.79 -3.62 -22.87
CA GLN A 53 -4.37 -2.32 -22.35
C GLN A 53 -4.82 -2.12 -20.91
N VAL A 54 -6.04 -2.50 -20.56
CA VAL A 54 -6.57 -2.42 -19.21
C VAL A 54 -5.75 -3.29 -18.25
N ASN A 55 -5.43 -4.53 -18.65
CA ASN A 55 -4.59 -5.42 -17.85
C ASN A 55 -3.19 -4.82 -17.62
N TRP A 56 -2.55 -4.31 -18.67
CA TRP A 56 -1.23 -3.69 -18.56
C TRP A 56 -1.26 -2.41 -17.71
N ALA A 57 -2.24 -1.55 -17.89
CA ALA A 57 -2.42 -0.34 -17.06
C ALA A 57 -2.66 -0.71 -15.59
N THR A 58 -3.43 -1.76 -15.32
CA THR A 58 -3.65 -2.29 -13.99
C THR A 58 -2.34 -2.74 -13.32
N ASP A 59 -1.49 -3.44 -14.07
CA ASP A 59 -0.19 -3.87 -13.57
C ASP A 59 0.73 -2.68 -13.28
N ILE A 60 0.74 -1.65 -14.12
CA ILE A 60 1.50 -0.41 -13.89
C ILE A 60 1.11 0.25 -12.57
N ILE A 61 -0.18 0.28 -12.25
CA ILE A 61 -0.67 0.89 -11.00
C ILE A 61 -0.37 -0.01 -9.79
N ARG A 62 -0.57 -1.32 -9.92
CA ARG A 62 -0.41 -2.27 -8.81
C ARG A 62 1.04 -2.57 -8.46
N LEU A 63 1.93 -2.59 -9.44
CA LEU A 63 3.31 -3.00 -9.24
C LEU A 63 4.04 -2.21 -8.15
N PRO A 64 4.00 -0.86 -8.12
CA PRO A 64 4.63 -0.09 -7.06
C PRO A 64 4.07 -0.42 -5.67
N TYR A 65 2.76 -0.54 -5.55
CA TYR A 65 2.09 -0.88 -4.30
C TYR A 65 2.50 -2.28 -3.81
N ASN A 66 2.43 -3.27 -4.68
CA ASN A 66 2.77 -4.66 -4.37
C ASN A 66 4.25 -4.79 -3.97
N ASN A 67 5.15 -4.08 -4.63
CA ASN A 67 6.57 -4.08 -4.30
C ASN A 67 6.83 -3.53 -2.89
N MET A 68 6.19 -2.43 -2.51
CA MET A 68 6.31 -1.87 -1.17
C MET A 68 5.75 -2.83 -0.10
N MET A 69 4.63 -3.47 -0.37
CA MET A 69 4.03 -4.46 0.54
C MET A 69 4.90 -5.70 0.68
N HIS A 70 5.45 -6.21 -0.42
CA HIS A 70 6.37 -7.34 -0.40
C HIS A 70 7.66 -7.04 0.38
N GLN A 71 8.19 -5.83 0.25
CA GLN A 71 9.32 -5.38 1.06
C GLN A 71 8.96 -5.27 2.55
N ALA A 72 7.77 -4.76 2.87
CA ALA A 72 7.30 -4.71 4.26
C ALA A 72 7.24 -6.11 4.89
N ASP A 73 6.74 -7.10 4.16
CA ASP A 73 6.71 -8.50 4.60
C ASP A 73 8.11 -9.09 4.76
N HIS A 74 9.01 -8.76 3.84
CA HIS A 74 10.41 -9.18 3.93
C HIS A 74 11.09 -8.64 5.19
N PHE A 75 10.97 -7.33 5.45
CA PHE A 75 11.53 -6.70 6.64
C PHE A 75 10.87 -7.21 7.94
N THR A 76 9.59 -7.55 7.89
CA THR A 76 8.90 -8.19 9.03
C THR A 76 9.51 -9.56 9.35
N LYS A 77 9.82 -10.37 8.34
CA LYS A 77 10.49 -11.67 8.52
C LYS A 77 11.91 -11.54 9.08
N LEU A 78 12.59 -10.44 8.77
CA LEU A 78 13.92 -10.10 9.31
C LEU A 78 13.87 -9.41 10.68
N ALA A 79 12.70 -9.30 11.31
CA ALA A 79 12.45 -8.56 12.56
C ALA A 79 12.86 -7.08 12.51
N GLN A 80 12.97 -6.50 11.33
CA GLN A 80 13.25 -5.07 11.11
C GLN A 80 11.94 -4.27 11.05
N THR A 81 11.29 -4.11 12.20
CA THR A 81 9.94 -3.54 12.33
C THR A 81 9.83 -2.11 11.81
N GLU A 82 10.84 -1.26 12.06
CA GLU A 82 10.84 0.14 11.60
C GLU A 82 10.82 0.23 10.06
N HIS A 83 11.64 -0.56 9.38
CA HIS A 83 11.67 -0.60 7.91
C HIS A 83 10.36 -1.15 7.34
N ALA A 84 9.78 -2.17 7.98
CA ALA A 84 8.49 -2.70 7.58
C ALA A 84 7.37 -1.66 7.69
N GLU A 85 7.36 -0.86 8.78
CA GLU A 85 6.39 0.23 8.96
C GLU A 85 6.56 1.34 7.92
N VAL A 86 7.80 1.72 7.58
CA VAL A 86 8.07 2.69 6.52
C VAL A 86 7.49 2.21 5.19
N CYS A 87 7.73 0.95 4.82
CA CYS A 87 7.19 0.38 3.59
C CYS A 87 5.65 0.36 3.58
N ARG A 88 5.00 0.00 4.69
CA ARG A 88 3.53 0.04 4.80
C ARG A 88 2.97 1.45 4.71
N LYS A 89 3.60 2.42 5.37
CA LYS A 89 3.22 3.84 5.27
C LYS A 89 3.36 4.35 3.84
N ALA A 90 4.44 3.98 3.15
CA ALA A 90 4.65 4.35 1.75
C ALA A 90 3.57 3.74 0.84
N ALA A 91 3.27 2.45 1.00
CA ALA A 91 2.22 1.78 0.25
C ALA A 91 0.84 2.44 0.47
N LYS A 92 0.51 2.78 1.71
CA LYS A 92 -0.72 3.51 2.05
C LYS A 92 -0.76 4.88 1.38
N THR A 93 0.32 5.66 1.49
CA THR A 93 0.41 7.00 0.88
C THR A 93 0.25 6.93 -0.65
N TYR A 94 0.89 5.96 -1.29
CA TYR A 94 0.76 5.73 -2.73
C TYR A 94 -0.69 5.42 -3.11
N ARG A 95 -1.33 4.48 -2.40
CA ARG A 95 -2.74 4.12 -2.62
C ARG A 95 -3.66 5.33 -2.48
N ASP A 96 -3.57 6.04 -1.35
CA ASP A 96 -4.42 7.18 -1.05
C ASP A 96 -4.23 8.32 -2.08
N THR A 97 -3.00 8.49 -2.58
CA THR A 97 -2.69 9.47 -3.64
C THR A 97 -3.31 9.05 -4.98
N TYR A 98 -3.20 7.77 -5.34
CA TYR A 98 -3.81 7.25 -6.56
C TYR A 98 -5.34 7.36 -6.51
N GLU A 99 -5.97 6.92 -5.42
CA GLU A 99 -7.43 6.97 -5.27
C GLU A 99 -7.96 8.42 -5.33
N LYS A 100 -7.25 9.38 -4.74
CA LYS A 100 -7.58 10.80 -4.88
C LYS A 100 -7.39 11.31 -6.32
N ALA A 101 -6.31 10.91 -6.98
CA ALA A 101 -6.05 11.32 -8.35
C ALA A 101 -7.14 10.84 -9.32
N THR A 102 -7.67 9.63 -9.13
CA THR A 102 -8.76 9.09 -9.97
C THR A 102 -10.08 9.86 -9.80
N THR A 103 -10.33 10.47 -8.64
CA THR A 103 -11.54 11.29 -8.44
C THR A 103 -11.44 12.67 -9.06
N ILE A 104 -10.22 13.19 -9.25
CA ILE A 104 -9.97 14.55 -9.75
C ILE A 104 -9.70 14.55 -11.25
N ASN A 105 -9.07 13.51 -11.76
CA ASN A 105 -8.56 13.45 -13.12
C ASN A 105 -9.17 12.29 -13.91
N SER A 106 -10.10 12.61 -14.82
CA SER A 106 -10.75 11.62 -15.69
C SER A 106 -9.78 10.87 -16.64
N LYS A 107 -8.60 11.43 -16.93
CA LYS A 107 -7.57 10.74 -17.73
C LYS A 107 -7.02 9.51 -17.04
N MET A 108 -7.10 9.44 -15.71
CA MET A 108 -6.71 8.26 -14.90
C MET A 108 -7.60 7.02 -15.16
N THR A 109 -8.71 7.19 -15.87
CA THR A 109 -9.58 6.09 -16.31
C THR A 109 -9.26 5.63 -17.73
N SER A 110 -8.27 6.19 -18.40
CA SER A 110 -7.80 5.77 -19.72
C SER A 110 -6.58 4.86 -19.61
N ALA A 111 -6.72 3.61 -20.01
CA ALA A 111 -5.62 2.64 -20.01
C ALA A 111 -4.46 3.09 -20.90
N ALA A 112 -4.75 3.66 -22.09
CA ALA A 112 -3.73 4.18 -22.98
C ALA A 112 -2.92 5.31 -22.33
N TRP A 113 -3.61 6.27 -21.68
CA TRP A 113 -2.92 7.36 -20.97
C TRP A 113 -2.02 6.85 -19.83
N ILE A 114 -2.47 5.87 -19.07
CA ILE A 114 -1.68 5.27 -17.98
C ILE A 114 -0.40 4.62 -18.52
N ILE A 115 -0.52 3.89 -19.63
CA ILE A 115 0.62 3.23 -20.29
C ILE A 115 1.64 4.25 -20.77
N ASP A 116 1.19 5.33 -21.42
CA ASP A 116 2.06 6.38 -21.94
C ASP A 116 2.75 7.16 -20.82
N ASN A 117 2.08 7.32 -19.69
CA ASN A 117 2.56 8.05 -18.52
C ASN A 117 3.05 7.15 -17.37
N ARG A 118 3.48 5.90 -17.64
CA ARG A 118 3.92 4.94 -16.62
C ARG A 118 5.02 5.44 -15.69
N HIS A 119 5.87 6.35 -16.15
CA HIS A 119 6.93 6.99 -15.36
C HIS A 119 6.38 7.82 -14.19
N VAL A 120 5.17 8.36 -14.31
CA VAL A 120 4.50 9.13 -13.25
C VAL A 120 4.20 8.25 -12.05
N PHE A 121 3.80 7.00 -12.27
CA PHE A 121 3.50 6.04 -11.19
C PHE A 121 4.78 5.61 -10.45
N HIS A 122 5.89 5.52 -11.17
CA HIS A 122 7.20 5.26 -10.56
C HIS A 122 7.65 6.43 -9.68
N GLY A 123 7.53 7.66 -10.18
CA GLY A 123 7.84 8.87 -9.40
C GLY A 123 6.94 9.05 -8.18
N ALA A 124 5.67 8.69 -8.28
CA ALA A 124 4.73 8.69 -7.15
C ALA A 124 5.14 7.67 -6.06
N MET A 125 5.66 6.51 -6.46
CA MET A 125 6.21 5.52 -5.53
C MET A 125 7.43 6.07 -4.77
N GLU A 126 8.40 6.63 -5.49
CA GLU A 126 9.60 7.21 -4.87
C GLU A 126 9.25 8.33 -3.89
N GLN A 127 8.29 9.17 -4.25
CA GLN A 127 7.81 10.23 -3.36
C GLN A 127 7.13 9.66 -2.13
N ALA A 128 6.28 8.63 -2.26
CA ALA A 128 5.62 7.98 -1.13
C ALA A 128 6.64 7.39 -0.14
N VAL A 129 7.70 6.75 -0.64
CA VAL A 129 8.81 6.23 0.19
C VAL A 129 9.52 7.37 0.90
N ARG A 130 9.87 8.45 0.19
CA ARG A 130 10.52 9.63 0.79
C ARG A 130 9.67 10.23 1.90
N MET A 131 8.37 10.41 1.69
CA MET A 131 7.43 10.92 2.71
C MET A 131 7.35 10.01 3.93
N ALA A 132 7.35 8.69 3.72
CA ALA A 132 7.30 7.71 4.81
C ALA A 132 8.57 7.77 5.69
N ILE A 133 9.74 8.03 5.10
CA ILE A 133 11.02 8.12 5.80
C ILE A 133 11.14 9.45 6.55
N THR A 134 10.82 10.57 5.89
CA THR A 134 11.06 11.91 6.45
C THR A 134 9.96 12.39 7.39
N GLY A 135 8.78 11.74 7.37
CA GLY A 135 7.60 12.19 8.13
C GLY A 135 7.02 13.52 7.63
N THR A 136 7.58 14.10 6.58
CA THR A 136 7.10 15.36 6.01
C THR A 136 5.95 15.09 5.06
N SER A 137 4.81 15.75 5.31
CA SER A 137 3.72 15.81 4.34
C SER A 137 4.14 16.75 3.21
N CYS A 138 4.82 16.20 2.20
CA CYS A 138 4.94 16.93 0.94
C CYS A 138 3.53 17.09 0.36
N LYS A 139 3.26 18.23 -0.29
CA LYS A 139 2.03 18.39 -1.06
C LYS A 139 1.85 17.15 -1.95
N PRO A 140 0.64 16.55 -2.03
CA PRO A 140 0.43 15.39 -2.87
C PRO A 140 0.99 15.70 -4.26
N TYR A 141 1.69 14.73 -4.84
CA TYR A 141 2.25 14.83 -6.17
C TYR A 141 1.09 15.19 -7.11
N GLU A 142 1.04 16.44 -7.53
CA GLU A 142 0.15 16.85 -8.61
C GLU A 142 0.67 16.13 -9.84
N ILE A 143 -0.06 15.14 -10.31
CA ILE A 143 0.14 14.55 -11.62
C ILE A 143 -0.16 15.69 -12.60
N LYS A 144 0.86 16.49 -12.90
CA LYS A 144 0.74 17.57 -13.90
C LYS A 144 0.48 16.89 -15.23
N VAL A 145 -0.78 16.86 -15.59
CA VAL A 145 -1.20 16.53 -16.95
C VAL A 145 -0.85 17.74 -17.78
N THR A 146 0.34 17.73 -18.36
CA THR A 146 0.65 18.66 -19.45
C THR A 146 -0.34 18.36 -20.58
N CYS A 147 -1.15 19.35 -20.89
CA CYS A 147 -2.05 19.35 -22.04
C CYS A 147 -1.26 19.24 -23.33
#